data_34e0bdae03442674bd2d5f403cba9758
#
_entry.id   34e0bdae03442674bd2d5f403cba9758
#
_cell.length_a   1.000
_cell.length_b   1.000
_cell.length_c   1.000
_cell.angle_alpha   90.00
_cell.angle_beta   90.00
_cell.angle_gamma   90.00
#
_symmetry.space_group_name_H-M   'P 1'
#
loop_
_entity.id
_entity.type
_entity.pdbx_description
1 polymer ?
#
loop_
_entity_poly.entity_id
_entity_poly.type
_entity_poly.pdbx_seq_one_letter_code
_entity_poly.pdbx_strand_id
1 'polypeptide(L)'
;NNGDVKKYVKEKIMNDIKVTCNLTEKQYRNYMTFHVLGRKKDLLLHLFWCLLILAFGLVNFHINGPILGWVFTIASVYLFVSRYLRFFISVNRISEQYGLSDTPKYFYTVVFQPASFQVRSQKETARYNWGDIFQIHIMEQKNMIYLYMNKDTAFLLPYEGIENGTISSLKDLFSEKLPAEKLTIHS
;
A
#
# COMPACT_ATOMS: atom_id res chain seq x y z
N ASN A 1 6.99 -42.42 15.59
CA ASN A 1 6.56 -42.18 14.22
C ASN A 1 7.49 -41.14 13.58
N ASN A 2 8.39 -41.61 12.67
CA ASN A 2 9.41 -40.79 12.04
C ASN A 2 8.85 -39.68 11.08
N GLY A 3 7.58 -39.81 10.72
CA GLY A 3 6.88 -38.83 9.86
C GLY A 3 6.47 -37.56 10.60
N ASP A 4 5.99 -37.70 11.81
CA ASP A 4 5.54 -36.58 12.63
C ASP A 4 6.71 -35.74 13.16
N VAL A 5 7.82 -36.40 13.49
CA VAL A 5 9.05 -35.71 13.92
C VAL A 5 9.65 -34.92 12.75
N LYS A 6 9.64 -35.45 11.52
CA LYS A 6 10.09 -34.71 10.34
C LYS A 6 9.18 -33.55 9.98
N LYS A 7 7.87 -33.67 10.19
CA LYS A 7 6.91 -32.59 9.98
C LYS A 7 7.08 -31.50 11.04
N TYR A 8 7.23 -31.90 12.31
CA TYR A 8 7.52 -30.98 13.43
C TYR A 8 8.88 -30.28 13.29
N VAL A 9 9.89 -31.00 12.82
CA VAL A 9 11.22 -30.43 12.57
C VAL A 9 11.19 -29.51 11.35
N LYS A 10 10.41 -29.81 10.31
CA LYS A 10 10.23 -28.93 9.12
C LYS A 10 9.40 -27.67 9.47
N GLU A 11 8.41 -27.78 10.36
CA GLU A 11 7.66 -26.63 10.90
C GLU A 11 8.51 -25.78 11.87
N LYS A 12 9.44 -26.39 12.61
CA LYS A 12 10.35 -25.70 13.53
C LYS A 12 11.58 -25.10 12.85
N ILE A 13 11.89 -25.49 11.61
CA ILE A 13 12.97 -24.94 10.78
C ILE A 13 12.46 -23.81 9.87
N MET A 14 11.16 -23.59 9.79
CA MET A 14 10.67 -22.32 9.23
C MET A 14 10.90 -21.25 10.30
N ASN A 15 12.16 -20.82 10.40
CA ASN A 15 12.55 -19.69 11.23
C ASN A 15 11.57 -18.54 11.01
N ASP A 16 11.08 -17.94 12.08
CA ASP A 16 10.27 -16.73 12.01
C ASP A 16 10.94 -15.74 11.05
N ILE A 17 10.26 -15.37 9.97
CA ILE A 17 10.79 -14.36 9.04
C ILE A 17 10.58 -13.00 9.67
N LYS A 18 11.67 -12.33 9.97
CA LYS A 18 11.67 -11.00 10.58
C LYS A 18 11.96 -9.94 9.51
N VAL A 19 11.13 -8.91 9.46
CA VAL A 19 11.32 -7.76 8.58
C VAL A 19 11.37 -6.50 9.43
N THR A 20 12.53 -5.86 9.47
CA THR A 20 12.72 -4.57 10.14
C THR A 20 12.40 -3.44 9.17
N CYS A 21 11.40 -2.65 9.50
CA CYS A 21 10.86 -1.62 8.62
C CYS A 21 11.50 -0.27 8.93
N ASN A 22 12.63 -0.03 8.29
CA ASN A 22 13.27 1.26 8.22
C ASN A 22 12.85 1.93 6.91
N LEU A 23 12.17 3.08 6.99
CA LEU A 23 11.59 3.73 5.82
C LEU A 23 12.28 5.06 5.52
N THR A 24 12.53 5.30 4.24
CA THR A 24 12.95 6.60 3.70
C THR A 24 11.76 7.38 3.18
N GLU A 25 11.94 8.69 2.99
CA GLU A 25 10.93 9.54 2.35
C GLU A 25 10.56 9.03 0.97
N LYS A 26 11.53 8.60 0.15
CA LYS A 26 11.32 8.05 -1.19
C LYS A 26 10.43 6.80 -1.17
N GLN A 27 10.69 5.88 -0.26
CA GLN A 27 9.88 4.65 -0.11
C GLN A 27 8.44 4.99 0.28
N TYR A 28 8.27 5.92 1.21
CA TYR A 28 6.94 6.38 1.62
C TYR A 28 6.20 7.10 0.48
N ARG A 29 6.86 7.97 -0.27
CA ARG A 29 6.28 8.63 -1.46
C ARG A 29 5.85 7.61 -2.53
N ASN A 30 6.66 6.59 -2.77
CA ASN A 30 6.32 5.51 -3.69
C ASN A 30 5.06 4.75 -3.26
N TYR A 31 4.94 4.44 -1.97
CA TYR A 31 3.74 3.83 -1.42
C TYR A 31 2.52 4.73 -1.60
N MET A 32 2.60 6.00 -1.21
CA MET A 32 1.48 6.94 -1.32
C MET A 32 1.05 7.14 -2.77
N THR A 33 2.01 7.20 -3.69
CA THR A 33 1.71 7.27 -5.13
C THR A 33 0.93 6.03 -5.58
N PHE A 34 1.38 4.84 -5.17
CA PHE A 34 0.66 3.61 -5.47
C PHE A 34 -0.71 3.58 -4.80
N HIS A 35 -0.80 3.96 -3.53
CA HIS A 35 -2.06 3.95 -2.76
C HIS A 35 -3.11 4.87 -3.36
N VAL A 36 -2.73 6.07 -3.79
CA VAL A 36 -3.66 7.09 -4.32
C VAL A 36 -3.90 6.94 -5.83
N LEU A 37 -2.86 6.66 -6.60
CA LEU A 37 -2.91 6.65 -8.07
C LEU A 37 -2.92 5.25 -8.68
N GLY A 38 -2.35 4.25 -7.99
CA GLY A 38 -2.21 2.89 -8.50
C GLY A 38 -3.49 2.06 -8.47
N ARG A 39 -4.51 2.49 -7.76
CA ARG A 39 -5.84 1.85 -7.76
C ARG A 39 -6.60 2.27 -9.02
N LYS A 40 -6.31 1.61 -10.13
CA LYS A 40 -6.85 1.92 -11.46
C LYS A 40 -8.36 2.16 -11.49
N LYS A 41 -9.15 1.37 -10.77
CA LYS A 41 -10.61 1.50 -10.74
C LYS A 41 -11.06 2.83 -10.14
N ASP A 42 -10.52 3.23 -9.01
CA ASP A 42 -10.89 4.48 -8.32
C ASP A 42 -10.40 5.71 -9.12
N LEU A 43 -9.23 5.58 -9.77
CA LEU A 43 -8.72 6.63 -10.65
C LEU A 43 -9.59 6.79 -11.90
N LEU A 44 -9.93 5.69 -12.57
CA LEU A 44 -10.77 5.71 -13.76
C LEU A 44 -12.17 6.27 -13.45
N LEU A 45 -12.76 5.87 -12.33
CA LEU A 45 -14.06 6.40 -11.90
C LEU A 45 -13.99 7.91 -11.64
N HIS A 46 -12.93 8.38 -11.00
CA HIS A 46 -12.74 9.82 -10.77
C HIS A 46 -12.56 10.60 -12.08
N LEU A 47 -11.74 10.09 -13.00
CA LEU A 47 -11.57 10.69 -14.32
C LEU A 47 -12.89 10.72 -15.09
N PHE A 48 -13.67 9.63 -15.04
CA PHE A 48 -14.98 9.58 -15.66
C PHE A 48 -15.91 10.71 -15.17
N TRP A 49 -16.01 10.91 -13.86
CA TRP A 49 -16.81 12.00 -13.29
C TRP A 49 -16.30 13.38 -13.68
N CYS A 50 -14.98 13.61 -13.67
CA CYS A 50 -14.42 14.89 -14.13
C CYS A 50 -14.75 15.16 -15.59
N LEU A 51 -14.62 14.16 -16.47
CA LEU A 51 -14.95 14.28 -17.89
C LEU A 51 -16.45 14.51 -18.12
N LEU A 52 -17.29 13.85 -17.35
CA LEU A 52 -18.75 14.02 -17.46
C LEU A 52 -19.18 15.44 -17.06
N ILE A 53 -18.63 15.98 -15.97
CA ILE A 53 -18.89 17.36 -15.54
C ILE A 53 -18.35 18.36 -16.57
N LEU A 54 -17.17 18.09 -17.13
CA LEU A 54 -16.58 18.92 -18.19
C LEU A 54 -17.47 18.95 -19.45
N ALA A 55 -17.89 17.78 -19.92
CA ALA A 55 -18.78 17.66 -21.07
C ALA A 55 -20.10 18.40 -20.83
N PHE A 56 -20.66 18.29 -19.63
CA PHE A 56 -21.88 19.03 -19.25
C PHE A 56 -21.63 20.54 -19.25
N GLY A 57 -20.45 21.00 -18.81
CA GLY A 57 -20.05 22.41 -18.92
C GLY A 57 -20.01 22.90 -20.37
N LEU A 58 -19.35 22.13 -21.25
CA LEU A 58 -19.25 22.48 -22.69
C LEU A 58 -20.61 22.57 -23.37
N VAL A 59 -21.52 21.62 -23.06
CA VAL A 59 -22.89 21.65 -23.58
C VAL A 59 -23.66 22.93 -23.12
N ASN A 60 -23.49 23.28 -21.83
CA ASN A 60 -24.17 24.48 -21.30
C ASN A 60 -23.69 25.78 -21.88
N PHE A 61 -22.46 25.88 -22.42
CA PHE A 61 -22.03 27.06 -23.17
C PHE A 61 -22.93 27.36 -24.37
N HIS A 62 -23.47 26.32 -25.01
CA HIS A 62 -24.29 26.44 -26.18
C HIS A 62 -25.80 26.60 -25.87
N ILE A 63 -26.28 25.97 -24.79
CA ILE A 63 -27.73 25.90 -24.50
C ILE A 63 -28.17 27.00 -23.53
N ASN A 64 -27.47 27.11 -22.37
CA ASN A 64 -27.90 27.93 -21.23
C ASN A 64 -27.04 29.18 -21.00
N GLY A 65 -26.08 29.43 -21.89
CA GLY A 65 -25.21 30.60 -21.84
C GLY A 65 -23.89 30.40 -21.10
N PRO A 66 -22.97 31.36 -21.20
CA PRO A 66 -21.57 31.17 -20.78
C PRO A 66 -21.38 31.02 -19.30
N ILE A 67 -22.23 31.57 -18.45
CA ILE A 67 -22.05 31.53 -16.97
C ILE A 67 -22.09 30.10 -16.46
N LEU A 68 -23.13 29.35 -16.82
CA LEU A 68 -23.25 27.92 -16.38
C LEU A 68 -22.15 27.07 -17.00
N GLY A 69 -21.77 27.30 -18.24
CA GLY A 69 -20.63 26.63 -18.89
C GLY A 69 -19.34 26.81 -18.09
N TRP A 70 -19.03 28.02 -17.67
CA TRP A 70 -17.83 28.30 -16.86
C TRP A 70 -17.89 27.65 -15.49
N VAL A 71 -19.04 27.69 -14.79
CA VAL A 71 -19.20 27.08 -13.46
C VAL A 71 -18.85 25.59 -13.50
N PHE A 72 -19.40 24.82 -14.44
CA PHE A 72 -19.14 23.38 -14.55
C PHE A 72 -17.70 23.09 -15.01
N THR A 73 -17.16 23.89 -15.92
CA THR A 73 -15.77 23.74 -16.38
C THR A 73 -14.79 23.96 -15.22
N ILE A 74 -14.95 25.04 -14.47
CA ILE A 74 -14.11 25.35 -13.30
C ILE A 74 -14.27 24.26 -12.23
N ALA A 75 -15.50 23.78 -11.96
CA ALA A 75 -15.75 22.71 -11.02
C ALA A 75 -15.02 21.41 -11.43
N SER A 76 -15.06 21.03 -12.71
CA SER A 76 -14.35 19.87 -13.23
C SER A 76 -12.84 19.99 -13.03
N VAL A 77 -12.25 21.12 -13.41
CA VAL A 77 -10.82 21.38 -13.22
C VAL A 77 -10.45 21.35 -11.73
N TYR A 78 -11.26 21.97 -10.88
CA TYR A 78 -11.06 21.94 -9.42
C TYR A 78 -11.08 20.53 -8.86
N LEU A 79 -12.05 19.71 -9.24
CA LEU A 79 -12.14 18.30 -8.78
C LEU A 79 -10.91 17.50 -9.23
N PHE A 80 -10.48 17.68 -10.47
CA PHE A 80 -9.29 17.02 -11.00
C PHE A 80 -8.04 17.44 -10.23
N VAL A 81 -7.78 18.74 -10.12
CA VAL A 81 -6.59 19.28 -9.46
C VAL A 81 -6.58 19.00 -7.96
N SER A 82 -7.72 19.11 -7.28
CA SER A 82 -7.81 18.95 -5.82
C SER A 82 -7.39 17.57 -5.34
N ARG A 83 -7.58 16.52 -6.15
CA ARG A 83 -7.12 15.17 -5.84
C ARG A 83 -5.60 15.08 -5.78
N TYR A 84 -4.92 15.66 -6.78
CA TYR A 84 -3.46 15.70 -6.85
C TYR A 84 -2.87 16.61 -5.78
N LEU A 85 -3.48 17.76 -5.57
CA LEU A 85 -3.03 18.72 -4.56
C LEU A 85 -3.09 18.11 -3.17
N ARG A 86 -4.21 17.45 -2.82
CA ARG A 86 -4.34 16.72 -1.53
C ARG A 86 -3.29 15.64 -1.37
N PHE A 87 -2.95 14.93 -2.44
CA PHE A 87 -1.88 13.95 -2.43
C PHE A 87 -0.54 14.59 -2.03
N PHE A 88 -0.11 15.64 -2.73
CA PHE A 88 1.16 16.33 -2.44
C PHE A 88 1.19 16.90 -1.01
N ILE A 89 0.12 17.57 -0.59
CA ILE A 89 0.02 18.12 0.75
C ILE A 89 0.11 17.01 1.81
N SER A 90 -0.58 15.90 1.63
CA SER A 90 -0.59 14.79 2.58
C SER A 90 0.79 14.14 2.68
N VAL A 91 1.47 13.91 1.55
CA VAL A 91 2.80 13.32 1.54
C VAL A 91 3.80 14.23 2.24
N ASN A 92 3.80 15.54 1.93
CA ASN A 92 4.72 16.48 2.55
C ASN A 92 4.47 16.60 4.07
N ARG A 93 3.21 16.74 4.48
CA ARG A 93 2.86 16.81 5.90
C ARG A 93 3.30 15.59 6.68
N ILE A 94 3.10 14.40 6.14
CA ILE A 94 3.51 13.15 6.81
C ILE A 94 5.04 13.02 6.81
N SER A 95 5.69 13.37 5.70
CA SER A 95 7.16 13.37 5.63
C SER A 95 7.76 14.25 6.73
N GLU A 96 7.23 15.46 6.93
CA GLU A 96 7.65 16.38 7.99
C GLU A 96 7.30 15.84 9.38
N GLN A 97 6.06 15.37 9.59
CA GLN A 97 5.58 14.88 10.89
C GLN A 97 6.39 13.68 11.39
N TYR A 98 6.78 12.77 10.51
CA TYR A 98 7.59 11.62 10.87
C TYR A 98 9.09 11.88 10.75
N GLY A 99 9.51 13.06 10.30
CA GLY A 99 10.91 13.41 10.05
C GLY A 99 11.55 12.44 9.07
N LEU A 100 10.82 12.13 7.99
CA LEU A 100 11.32 11.29 6.92
C LEU A 100 12.37 12.06 6.13
N SER A 101 13.42 11.38 5.77
CA SER A 101 14.54 11.89 4.98
C SER A 101 15.11 10.75 4.13
N ASP A 102 16.20 11.00 3.43
CA ASP A 102 16.91 9.96 2.70
C ASP A 102 17.57 8.94 3.65
N THR A 103 17.78 9.31 4.93
CA THR A 103 18.25 8.37 5.95
C THR A 103 17.08 7.53 6.44
N PRO A 104 17.19 6.17 6.37
CA PRO A 104 16.14 5.28 6.81
C PRO A 104 15.80 5.47 8.30
N LYS A 105 14.53 5.62 8.62
CA LYS A 105 14.03 5.75 9.99
C LYS A 105 13.24 4.52 10.38
N TYR A 106 13.52 3.98 11.57
CA TYR A 106 12.80 2.84 12.13
C TYR A 106 11.35 3.21 12.46
N PHE A 107 10.42 2.37 12.02
CA PHE A 107 8.99 2.46 12.34
C PHE A 107 8.52 1.30 13.18
N TYR A 108 8.75 0.08 12.72
CA TYR A 108 8.31 -1.16 13.36
C TYR A 108 9.08 -2.36 12.81
N THR A 109 8.90 -3.48 13.47
CA THR A 109 9.38 -4.79 13.00
C THR A 109 8.19 -5.72 12.84
N VAL A 110 8.12 -6.43 11.73
CA VAL A 110 7.11 -7.46 11.49
C VAL A 110 7.78 -8.84 11.58
N VAL A 111 7.19 -9.72 12.38
CA VAL A 111 7.64 -11.09 12.56
C VAL A 111 6.55 -12.02 12.04
N PHE A 112 6.84 -12.71 10.96
CA PHE A 112 5.94 -13.69 10.34
C PHE A 112 6.19 -15.07 10.91
N GLN A 113 5.14 -15.68 11.43
CA GLN A 113 5.12 -17.02 12.01
C GLN A 113 4.12 -17.90 11.25
N PRO A 114 4.21 -19.22 11.29
CA PRO A 114 3.30 -20.11 10.57
C PRO A 114 1.81 -19.89 10.88
N ALA A 115 1.46 -19.54 12.11
CA ALA A 115 0.07 -19.38 12.55
C ALA A 115 -0.44 -17.93 12.50
N SER A 116 0.46 -16.94 12.60
CA SER A 116 0.10 -15.52 12.74
C SER A 116 1.31 -14.64 12.43
N PHE A 117 1.12 -13.32 12.40
CA PHE A 117 2.24 -12.39 12.39
C PHE A 117 2.10 -11.33 13.49
N GLN A 118 3.22 -10.77 13.90
CA GLN A 118 3.27 -9.75 14.94
C GLN A 118 3.92 -8.50 14.38
N VAL A 119 3.36 -7.35 14.70
CA VAL A 119 3.95 -6.04 14.42
C VAL A 119 4.37 -5.42 15.73
N ARG A 120 5.66 -5.12 15.86
CA ARG A 120 6.27 -4.53 17.06
C ARG A 120 6.78 -3.14 16.74
N SER A 121 6.19 -2.14 17.34
CA SER A 121 6.69 -0.77 17.32
C SER A 121 7.48 -0.47 18.62
N GLN A 122 7.99 0.75 18.75
CA GLN A 122 8.65 1.18 20.00
C GLN A 122 7.69 1.23 21.20
N LYS A 123 6.37 1.37 20.96
CA LYS A 123 5.38 1.60 22.01
C LYS A 123 4.52 0.37 22.30
N GLU A 124 4.28 -0.45 21.31
CA GLU A 124 3.30 -1.54 21.40
C GLU A 124 3.66 -2.73 20.50
N THR A 125 3.08 -3.86 20.83
CA THR A 125 3.13 -5.08 20.00
C THR A 125 1.69 -5.51 19.71
N ALA A 126 1.36 -5.63 18.43
CA ALA A 126 0.08 -6.14 17.98
C ALA A 126 0.26 -7.49 17.27
N ARG A 127 -0.66 -8.40 17.49
CA ARG A 127 -0.69 -9.72 16.84
C ARG A 127 -1.88 -9.79 15.90
N TYR A 128 -1.66 -10.33 14.71
CA TYR A 128 -2.66 -10.47 13.65
C TYR A 128 -2.67 -11.90 13.12
N ASN A 129 -3.84 -12.36 12.66
CA ASN A 129 -3.98 -13.60 11.95
C ASN A 129 -3.80 -13.39 10.43
N TRP A 130 -3.45 -14.45 9.71
CA TRP A 130 -3.34 -14.39 8.25
C TRP A 130 -4.65 -13.97 7.57
N GLY A 131 -5.80 -14.32 8.16
CA GLY A 131 -7.12 -13.93 7.68
C GLY A 131 -7.39 -12.43 7.72
N ASP A 132 -6.73 -11.70 8.63
CA ASP A 132 -6.90 -10.25 8.82
C ASP A 132 -6.27 -9.44 7.67
N ILE A 133 -5.43 -10.08 6.85
CA ILE A 133 -4.82 -9.44 5.69
C ILE A 133 -5.89 -9.22 4.61
N PHE A 134 -6.05 -7.96 4.23
CA PHE A 134 -6.94 -7.57 3.15
C PHE A 134 -6.32 -7.90 1.78
N GLN A 135 -5.10 -7.45 1.51
CA GLN A 135 -4.38 -7.67 0.26
C GLN A 135 -2.87 -7.43 0.43
N ILE A 136 -2.05 -8.13 -0.35
CA ILE A 136 -0.60 -7.90 -0.45
C ILE A 136 -0.26 -7.49 -1.88
N HIS A 137 0.51 -6.41 -2.02
CA HIS A 137 1.13 -6.01 -3.27
C HIS A 137 2.65 -6.10 -3.16
N ILE A 138 3.25 -6.95 -3.98
CA ILE A 138 4.71 -7.09 -4.09
C ILE A 138 5.17 -6.20 -5.23
N MET A 139 5.96 -5.18 -4.91
CA MET A 139 6.47 -4.18 -5.86
C MET A 139 7.93 -4.50 -6.17
N GLU A 140 8.19 -5.36 -7.15
CA GLU A 140 9.54 -5.85 -7.44
C GLU A 140 10.50 -4.73 -7.84
N GLN A 141 10.09 -3.83 -8.73
CA GLN A 141 10.92 -2.70 -9.16
C GLN A 141 11.25 -1.68 -8.04
N LYS A 142 10.47 -1.69 -6.96
CA LYS A 142 10.66 -0.77 -5.83
C LYS A 142 11.25 -1.43 -4.60
N ASN A 143 11.51 -2.74 -4.67
CA ASN A 143 12.00 -3.56 -3.56
C ASN A 143 11.16 -3.41 -2.28
N MET A 144 9.83 -3.42 -2.44
CA MET A 144 8.88 -3.17 -1.35
C MET A 144 7.72 -4.16 -1.40
N ILE A 145 7.17 -4.50 -0.22
CA ILE A 145 5.89 -5.17 -0.10
C ILE A 145 4.94 -4.23 0.64
N TYR A 146 3.73 -4.08 0.12
CA TYR A 146 2.64 -3.35 0.76
C TYR A 146 1.63 -4.35 1.30
N LEU A 147 1.62 -4.56 2.61
CA LEU A 147 0.71 -5.48 3.30
C LEU A 147 -0.48 -4.70 3.82
N TYR A 148 -1.59 -4.75 3.11
CA TYR A 148 -2.82 -4.05 3.46
C TYR A 148 -3.63 -4.82 4.49
N MET A 149 -3.96 -4.16 5.60
CA MET A 149 -4.88 -4.66 6.63
C MET A 149 -6.33 -4.30 6.32
N ASN A 150 -6.54 -3.20 5.62
CA ASN A 150 -7.82 -2.74 5.10
C ASN A 150 -7.58 -1.88 3.85
N LYS A 151 -8.63 -1.23 3.32
CA LYS A 151 -8.51 -0.41 2.10
C LYS A 151 -7.57 0.79 2.25
N ASP A 152 -7.34 1.27 3.47
CA ASP A 152 -6.67 2.55 3.71
C ASP A 152 -5.36 2.42 4.48
N THR A 153 -5.14 1.28 5.14
CA THR A 153 -3.99 1.07 6.03
C THR A 153 -3.14 -0.10 5.55
N ALA A 154 -1.85 0.15 5.36
CA ALA A 154 -0.88 -0.88 4.99
C ALA A 154 0.39 -0.79 5.84
N PHE A 155 1.00 -1.94 6.09
CA PHE A 155 2.37 -2.05 6.54
C PHE A 155 3.30 -2.07 5.32
N LEU A 156 4.39 -1.30 5.39
CA LEU A 156 5.39 -1.16 4.33
C LEU A 156 6.62 -1.99 4.71
N LEU A 157 6.91 -3.00 3.91
CA LEU A 157 7.98 -3.95 4.18
C LEU A 157 9.08 -3.81 3.12
N PRO A 158 10.20 -3.14 3.43
CA PRO A 158 11.32 -3.03 2.51
C PRO A 158 12.07 -4.38 2.41
N TYR A 159 12.54 -4.75 1.22
CA TYR A 159 13.31 -5.99 1.02
C TYR A 159 14.61 -5.99 1.81
N GLU A 160 15.25 -4.85 1.92
CA GLU A 160 16.49 -4.65 2.68
C GLU A 160 16.33 -4.88 4.19
N GLY A 161 15.09 -4.83 4.69
CA GLY A 161 14.78 -5.08 6.08
C GLY A 161 14.50 -6.54 6.41
N ILE A 162 14.54 -7.45 5.43
CA ILE A 162 14.34 -8.88 5.66
C ILE A 162 15.58 -9.46 6.37
N GLU A 163 15.39 -9.87 7.60
CA GLU A 163 16.44 -10.50 8.40
C GLU A 163 16.26 -12.03 8.35
N ASN A 164 16.05 -12.86 9.01
CA ASN A 164 15.92 -14.32 9.02
C ASN A 164 15.08 -14.86 7.85
N GLY A 165 15.60 -14.83 6.63
CA GLY A 165 14.92 -15.35 5.45
C GLY A 165 15.29 -14.60 4.17
N THR A 166 14.59 -14.94 3.10
CA THR A 166 14.74 -14.30 1.79
C THR A 166 13.40 -13.77 1.30
N ILE A 167 13.41 -12.90 0.31
CA ILE A 167 12.19 -12.46 -0.36
C ILE A 167 11.42 -13.64 -0.97
N SER A 168 12.11 -14.65 -1.48
CA SER A 168 11.49 -15.86 -2.00
C SER A 168 10.76 -16.63 -0.91
N SER A 169 11.40 -16.87 0.24
CA SER A 169 10.76 -17.56 1.38
C SER A 169 9.52 -16.81 1.87
N LEU A 170 9.55 -15.47 1.84
CA LEU A 170 8.41 -14.65 2.24
C LEU A 170 7.28 -14.70 1.21
N LYS A 171 7.60 -14.71 -0.11
CA LYS A 171 6.63 -14.92 -1.18
C LYS A 171 5.97 -16.30 -1.07
N ASP A 172 6.76 -17.35 -0.83
CA ASP A 172 6.27 -18.72 -0.67
C ASP A 172 5.32 -18.82 0.54
N LEU A 173 5.69 -18.19 1.66
CA LEU A 173 4.85 -18.13 2.85
C LEU A 173 3.52 -17.41 2.57
N PHE A 174 3.53 -16.29 1.85
CA PHE A 174 2.31 -15.58 1.48
C PHE A 174 1.43 -16.42 0.55
N SER A 175 2.02 -17.09 -0.43
CA SER A 175 1.31 -17.97 -1.37
C SER A 175 0.71 -19.20 -0.68
N GLU A 176 1.34 -19.69 0.39
CA GLU A 176 0.82 -20.81 1.20
C GLU A 176 -0.35 -20.37 2.11
N LYS A 177 -0.24 -19.18 2.72
CA LYS A 177 -1.18 -18.73 3.76
C LYS A 177 -2.37 -17.94 3.23
N LEU A 178 -2.26 -17.38 2.03
CA LEU A 178 -3.29 -16.49 1.46
C LEU A 178 -3.84 -17.03 0.15
N PRO A 179 -5.13 -16.83 -0.12
CA PRO A 179 -5.69 -17.11 -1.43
C PRO A 179 -5.05 -16.21 -2.50
N ALA A 180 -4.90 -16.75 -3.71
CA ALA A 180 -4.21 -16.09 -4.83
C ALA A 180 -4.78 -14.69 -5.17
N GLU A 181 -6.07 -14.48 -4.93
CA GLU A 181 -6.76 -13.20 -5.15
C GLU A 181 -6.28 -12.06 -4.23
N LYS A 182 -5.72 -12.42 -3.06
CA LYS A 182 -5.16 -11.46 -2.09
C LYS A 182 -3.69 -11.12 -2.36
N LEU A 183 -3.04 -11.79 -3.31
CA LEU A 183 -1.63 -11.60 -3.62
C LEU A 183 -1.46 -11.08 -5.04
N THR A 184 -0.85 -9.91 -5.19
CA THR A 184 -0.59 -9.29 -6.50
C THR A 184 0.89 -8.95 -6.61
N ILE A 185 1.55 -9.43 -7.68
CA ILE A 185 2.95 -9.13 -7.97
C ILE A 185 2.99 -8.10 -9.10
N HIS A 186 3.73 -7.03 -8.88
CA HIS A 186 3.97 -5.95 -9.86
C HIS A 186 5.45 -5.99 -10.24
N SER A 187 5.71 -6.48 -11.45
CA SER A 187 7.03 -6.50 -12.09
C SER A 187 7.33 -5.20 -12.82
#